data_06dfb170173bd61f6ea679eb6fa690a1
#
_entry.id   06dfb170173bd61f6ea679eb6fa690a1
#
_cell.length_a   1.000
_cell.length_b   1.000
_cell.length_c   1.000
_cell.angle_alpha   90.00
_cell.angle_beta   90.00
_cell.angle_gamma   90.00
#
_symmetry.space_group_name_H-M   'P 1'
#
loop_
_entity.id
_entity.type
_entity.pdbx_description
1 polymer ?
#
loop_
_entity_poly.entity_id
_entity_poly.type
_entity_poly.pdbx_seq_one_letter_code
_entity_poly.pdbx_strand_id
1 'polypeptide(L)'
;MKKLLLIFALFFSHFFQINAQKDKLDQLFEKYQETDGVTSIKIAKPMFNMLNKLNIADNELTQIKPLLSKINGLKILIVEKPDEQKLQSQFQKLQSDISASIKSMKYEELMTVNSKDNKIKFLSSDATNGILDNLLLSINSDGNQVLMMLDGKISMDDVNNLINEAEKSAPISSAISTSSKTTVITSNSDITTSGTSQVRNVGKFAGISVSSGIKVNFTQGNNQSVIVDTDQNMQEYVSTEVQDGILVIAVNNKNKKNLNFKKLLVTIEAPRLSSVKVSSGSLLTAINTINESDFKADISSGANLNADLNIKNTVKMEISSGSSARIMAHAKSIEVEGSSGSMSTIEGKADKIAIDLSSAAACNAQNLVAKDVIAHASSGANIKVHATETLAGSASSGASIRYKGNPKISSTDTKSTSGGTIKPLD
;
A
#
# COMPACT_ATOMS: atom_id res chain seq x y z
N MET A 1 28.34 -50.44 -17.16
CA MET A 1 29.11 -49.45 -16.39
C MET A 1 29.15 -48.05 -17.02
N LYS A 2 29.45 -47.89 -18.34
CA LYS A 2 29.50 -46.55 -18.99
C LYS A 2 28.19 -45.78 -19.00
N LYS A 3 27.03 -46.47 -19.12
CA LYS A 3 25.70 -45.82 -19.10
C LYS A 3 25.30 -45.30 -17.70
N LEU A 4 25.73 -46.02 -16.64
CA LEU A 4 25.44 -45.63 -15.24
C LEU A 4 26.28 -44.40 -14.83
N LEU A 5 27.49 -44.28 -15.34
CA LEU A 5 28.37 -43.12 -15.13
C LEU A 5 27.85 -41.84 -15.83
N LEU A 6 27.20 -41.99 -17.00
CA LEU A 6 26.57 -40.88 -17.73
C LEU A 6 25.32 -40.35 -17.01
N ILE A 7 24.52 -41.23 -16.42
CA ILE A 7 23.33 -40.85 -15.63
C ILE A 7 23.75 -40.16 -14.33
N PHE A 8 24.85 -40.63 -13.71
CA PHE A 8 25.40 -40.00 -12.51
C PHE A 8 25.98 -38.61 -12.79
N ALA A 9 26.65 -38.43 -13.96
CA ALA A 9 27.16 -37.14 -14.40
C ALA A 9 26.06 -36.14 -14.74
N LEU A 10 24.92 -36.58 -15.32
CA LEU A 10 23.74 -35.75 -15.57
C LEU A 10 23.03 -35.36 -14.29
N PHE A 11 22.95 -36.24 -13.28
CA PHE A 11 22.39 -35.89 -11.96
C PHE A 11 23.24 -34.89 -11.20
N PHE A 12 24.58 -34.98 -11.29
CA PHE A 12 25.52 -34.06 -10.65
C PHE A 12 25.51 -32.68 -11.31
N SER A 13 25.22 -32.57 -12.61
CA SER A 13 25.21 -31.26 -13.30
C SER A 13 24.07 -30.36 -12.90
N HIS A 14 22.95 -30.92 -12.39
CA HIS A 14 21.80 -30.12 -11.91
C HIS A 14 22.02 -29.56 -10.50
N PHE A 15 22.82 -30.23 -9.65
CA PHE A 15 23.15 -29.74 -8.31
C PHE A 15 24.12 -28.57 -8.28
N PHE A 16 24.94 -28.38 -9.33
CA PHE A 16 25.91 -27.27 -9.41
C PHE A 16 25.28 -25.97 -9.91
N GLN A 17 24.09 -25.95 -10.51
CA GLN A 17 23.52 -24.74 -11.08
C GLN A 17 22.90 -23.82 -10.02
N ILE A 18 22.36 -24.35 -8.93
CA ILE A 18 21.68 -23.57 -7.88
C ILE A 18 22.69 -22.77 -7.03
N ASN A 19 23.85 -23.35 -6.73
CA ASN A 19 24.90 -22.67 -5.98
C ASN A 19 25.63 -21.57 -6.81
N ALA A 20 25.80 -21.78 -8.11
CA ALA A 20 26.50 -20.82 -8.99
C ALA A 20 25.75 -19.49 -9.19
N GLN A 21 24.44 -19.43 -8.98
CA GLN A 21 23.66 -18.19 -9.10
C GLN A 21 23.76 -17.36 -7.83
N LYS A 22 23.71 -17.99 -6.65
CA LYS A 22 23.93 -17.34 -5.36
C LYS A 22 25.33 -16.75 -5.29
N ASP A 23 26.34 -17.49 -5.74
CA ASP A 23 27.73 -17.04 -5.75
C ASP A 23 27.93 -15.80 -6.64
N LYS A 24 27.26 -15.71 -7.79
CA LYS A 24 27.34 -14.53 -8.67
C LYS A 24 26.74 -13.28 -8.03
N LEU A 25 25.61 -13.43 -7.32
CA LEU A 25 24.96 -12.32 -6.64
C LEU A 25 25.80 -11.88 -5.43
N ASP A 26 26.35 -12.83 -4.69
CA ASP A 26 27.26 -12.56 -3.59
C ASP A 26 28.52 -11.81 -4.07
N GLN A 27 29.11 -12.22 -5.19
CA GLN A 27 30.20 -11.51 -5.84
C GLN A 27 29.83 -10.08 -6.27
N LEU A 28 28.58 -9.88 -6.75
CA LEU A 28 28.09 -8.54 -7.09
C LEU A 28 28.05 -7.64 -5.85
N PHE A 29 27.50 -8.14 -4.75
CA PHE A 29 27.44 -7.40 -3.48
C PHE A 29 28.84 -7.11 -2.93
N GLU A 30 29.75 -8.08 -2.96
CA GLU A 30 31.14 -7.92 -2.52
C GLU A 30 31.90 -6.92 -3.36
N LYS A 31 31.67 -6.91 -4.69
CA LYS A 31 32.32 -5.99 -5.62
C LYS A 31 31.96 -4.54 -5.35
N TYR A 32 30.71 -4.26 -4.97
CA TYR A 32 30.20 -2.89 -4.88
C TYR A 32 29.94 -2.39 -3.47
N GLN A 33 30.10 -3.22 -2.43
CA GLN A 33 29.82 -2.84 -1.04
C GLN A 33 30.68 -1.68 -0.49
N GLU A 34 31.88 -1.44 -1.07
CA GLU A 34 32.82 -0.40 -0.67
C GLU A 34 32.98 0.69 -1.74
N THR A 35 32.05 0.78 -2.69
CA THR A 35 32.12 1.75 -3.79
C THR A 35 31.49 3.08 -3.34
N ASP A 36 32.13 4.20 -3.65
CA ASP A 36 31.60 5.53 -3.37
C ASP A 36 30.23 5.73 -4.03
N GLY A 37 29.28 6.28 -3.28
CA GLY A 37 27.88 6.44 -3.71
C GLY A 37 27.04 5.17 -3.62
N VAL A 38 27.56 4.14 -2.96
CA VAL A 38 26.82 2.89 -2.70
C VAL A 38 26.67 2.66 -1.21
N THR A 39 25.44 2.49 -0.74
CA THR A 39 25.15 2.01 0.61
C THR A 39 24.90 0.51 0.58
N SER A 40 25.66 -0.24 1.36
CA SER A 40 25.54 -1.70 1.47
C SER A 40 25.08 -2.09 2.88
N ILE A 41 24.01 -2.90 2.97
CA ILE A 41 23.51 -3.46 4.23
C ILE A 41 23.53 -4.98 4.10
N LYS A 42 24.12 -5.66 5.09
CA LYS A 42 24.16 -7.12 5.16
C LYS A 42 23.70 -7.57 6.55
N ILE A 43 22.61 -8.33 6.60
CA ILE A 43 22.07 -8.91 7.83
C ILE A 43 22.12 -10.43 7.70
N ALA A 44 22.83 -11.07 8.63
CA ALA A 44 23.03 -12.52 8.62
C ALA A 44 22.01 -13.23 9.55
N LYS A 45 21.83 -14.53 9.36
CA LYS A 45 20.91 -15.40 10.11
C LYS A 45 20.94 -15.23 11.65
N PRO A 46 22.09 -15.06 12.31
CA PRO A 46 22.10 -14.84 13.76
C PRO A 46 21.29 -13.62 14.22
N MET A 47 21.27 -12.53 13.44
CA MET A 47 20.49 -11.34 13.72
C MET A 47 18.99 -11.63 13.64
N PHE A 48 18.53 -12.35 12.61
CA PHE A 48 17.13 -12.75 12.48
C PHE A 48 16.69 -13.68 13.60
N ASN A 49 17.55 -14.60 14.02
CA ASN A 49 17.31 -15.47 15.17
C ASN A 49 17.20 -14.68 16.49
N MET A 50 17.97 -13.61 16.65
CA MET A 50 17.89 -12.72 17.79
C MET A 50 16.61 -11.90 17.77
N LEU A 51 16.25 -11.30 16.64
CA LEU A 51 15.00 -10.55 16.46
C LEU A 51 13.77 -11.42 16.74
N ASN A 52 13.80 -12.68 16.31
CA ASN A 52 12.70 -13.63 16.55
C ASN A 52 12.52 -13.97 18.06
N LYS A 53 13.59 -13.90 18.85
CA LYS A 53 13.57 -14.15 20.31
C LYS A 53 13.19 -12.90 21.13
N LEU A 54 13.25 -11.71 20.55
CA LEU A 54 12.87 -10.49 21.23
C LEU A 54 11.36 -10.47 21.46
N ASN A 55 10.99 -10.26 22.74
CA ASN A 55 9.59 -10.09 23.14
C ASN A 55 9.18 -8.62 22.90
N ILE A 56 9.09 -8.23 21.64
CA ILE A 56 8.71 -6.88 21.25
C ILE A 56 7.18 -6.87 21.22
N ALA A 57 6.59 -6.00 22.02
CA ALA A 57 5.13 -5.80 22.11
C ALA A 57 4.56 -5.04 20.90
N ASP A 58 5.31 -4.94 19.82
CA ASP A 58 4.92 -4.28 18.59
C ASP A 58 4.18 -5.26 17.67
N ASN A 59 2.93 -4.91 17.35
CA ASN A 59 2.06 -5.74 16.53
C ASN A 59 2.60 -5.93 15.10
N GLU A 60 3.34 -4.96 14.56
CA GLU A 60 3.91 -5.02 13.21
C GLU A 60 5.05 -6.04 13.14
N LEU A 61 5.95 -6.04 14.13
CA LEU A 61 7.03 -7.04 14.23
C LEU A 61 6.51 -8.45 14.51
N THR A 62 5.40 -8.58 15.18
CA THR A 62 4.78 -9.89 15.45
C THR A 62 4.29 -10.57 14.18
N GLN A 63 3.84 -9.80 13.19
CA GLN A 63 3.34 -10.34 11.92
C GLN A 63 4.46 -10.84 11.00
N ILE A 64 5.64 -10.23 11.04
CA ILE A 64 6.80 -10.65 10.23
C ILE A 64 7.67 -11.72 10.91
N LYS A 65 7.46 -12.01 12.20
CA LYS A 65 8.21 -13.07 12.93
C LYS A 65 8.24 -14.43 12.22
N PRO A 66 7.13 -14.95 11.65
CA PRO A 66 7.17 -16.23 10.93
C PRO A 66 8.12 -16.20 9.72
N LEU A 67 8.19 -15.07 9.04
CA LEU A 67 9.08 -14.86 7.91
C LEU A 67 10.55 -14.78 8.38
N LEU A 68 10.84 -14.06 9.47
CA LEU A 68 12.20 -13.93 10.01
C LEU A 68 12.83 -15.27 10.33
N SER A 69 12.05 -16.28 10.70
CA SER A 69 12.55 -17.64 10.97
C SER A 69 12.98 -18.38 9.69
N LYS A 70 12.43 -18.00 8.53
CA LYS A 70 12.69 -18.61 7.23
C LYS A 70 13.84 -17.94 6.47
N ILE A 71 14.23 -16.73 6.90
CA ILE A 71 15.30 -15.94 6.27
C ILE A 71 16.68 -16.37 6.82
N ASN A 72 17.59 -16.66 5.91
CA ASN A 72 19.00 -16.95 6.22
C ASN A 72 19.87 -15.70 6.08
N GLY A 73 19.46 -14.71 5.30
CA GLY A 73 20.19 -13.48 5.10
C GLY A 73 19.40 -12.46 4.31
N LEU A 74 19.71 -11.19 4.57
CA LEU A 74 19.23 -10.05 3.80
C LEU A 74 20.44 -9.22 3.36
N LYS A 75 20.51 -8.89 2.08
CA LYS A 75 21.49 -7.98 1.52
C LYS A 75 20.79 -6.89 0.74
N ILE A 76 21.16 -5.65 1.00
CA ILE A 76 20.62 -4.49 0.30
C ILE A 76 21.78 -3.67 -0.24
N LEU A 77 21.68 -3.28 -1.50
CA LEU A 77 22.60 -2.37 -2.17
C LEU A 77 21.78 -1.19 -2.67
N ILE A 78 22.09 0.00 -2.20
CA ILE A 78 21.43 1.23 -2.60
C ILE A 78 22.47 2.04 -3.38
N VAL A 79 22.14 2.40 -4.62
CA VAL A 79 22.96 3.20 -5.50
C VAL A 79 22.22 4.51 -5.74
N GLU A 80 22.73 5.58 -5.18
CA GLU A 80 22.12 6.91 -5.29
C GLU A 80 22.70 7.65 -6.49
N LYS A 81 21.83 8.33 -7.23
CA LYS A 81 22.25 9.18 -8.35
C LYS A 81 23.06 10.36 -7.82
N PRO A 82 24.33 10.52 -8.25
CA PRO A 82 25.16 11.62 -7.77
C PRO A 82 24.71 12.95 -8.38
N ASP A 83 24.77 14.00 -7.58
CA ASP A 83 24.53 15.39 -8.03
C ASP A 83 25.71 15.91 -8.88
N GLU A 84 26.91 15.40 -8.67
CA GLU A 84 28.10 15.80 -9.39
C GLU A 84 28.20 15.15 -10.77
N GLN A 85 28.34 15.98 -11.80
CA GLN A 85 28.40 15.55 -13.20
C GLN A 85 29.58 14.61 -13.52
N LYS A 86 30.68 14.70 -12.76
CA LYS A 86 31.86 13.83 -12.90
C LYS A 86 31.60 12.39 -12.46
N LEU A 87 30.70 12.17 -11.50
CA LEU A 87 30.39 10.83 -10.97
C LEU A 87 29.28 10.12 -11.76
N GLN A 88 28.57 10.83 -12.64
CA GLN A 88 27.48 10.24 -13.43
C GLN A 88 27.94 9.08 -14.35
N SER A 89 29.15 9.13 -14.89
CA SER A 89 29.68 8.05 -15.73
C SER A 89 29.96 6.77 -14.93
N GLN A 90 30.48 6.91 -13.72
CA GLN A 90 30.69 5.76 -12.80
C GLN A 90 29.35 5.18 -12.36
N PHE A 91 28.39 6.03 -12.05
CA PHE A 91 27.05 5.63 -11.69
C PHE A 91 26.33 4.86 -12.81
N GLN A 92 26.37 5.34 -14.05
CA GLN A 92 25.80 4.66 -15.21
C GLN A 92 26.47 3.29 -15.46
N LYS A 93 27.81 3.23 -15.30
CA LYS A 93 28.54 1.97 -15.40
C LYS A 93 28.11 0.98 -14.34
N LEU A 94 27.95 1.43 -13.08
CA LEU A 94 27.50 0.62 -11.98
C LEU A 94 26.07 0.07 -12.22
N GLN A 95 25.14 0.91 -12.66
CA GLN A 95 23.79 0.48 -13.03
C GLN A 95 23.79 -0.54 -14.18
N SER A 96 24.65 -0.31 -15.18
CA SER A 96 24.81 -1.24 -16.30
C SER A 96 25.35 -2.60 -15.83
N ASP A 97 26.36 -2.61 -14.98
CA ASP A 97 26.98 -3.81 -14.43
C ASP A 97 25.99 -4.61 -13.56
N ILE A 98 25.22 -3.94 -12.72
CA ILE A 98 24.15 -4.56 -11.92
C ILE A 98 23.10 -5.18 -12.84
N SER A 99 22.64 -4.44 -13.84
CA SER A 99 21.63 -4.91 -14.80
C SER A 99 22.13 -6.10 -15.63
N ALA A 100 23.40 -6.06 -16.06
CA ALA A 100 24.03 -7.16 -16.78
C ALA A 100 24.19 -8.40 -15.90
N SER A 101 24.59 -8.22 -14.65
CA SER A 101 24.73 -9.31 -13.68
C SER A 101 23.38 -10.00 -13.42
N ILE A 102 22.31 -9.22 -13.19
CA ILE A 102 20.95 -9.77 -13.02
C ILE A 102 20.51 -10.54 -14.27
N LYS A 103 20.73 -9.99 -15.47
CA LYS A 103 20.39 -10.69 -16.72
C LYS A 103 21.18 -11.98 -16.94
N SER A 104 22.43 -12.05 -16.46
CA SER A 104 23.26 -13.25 -16.56
C SER A 104 22.85 -14.36 -15.60
N MET A 105 22.06 -14.04 -14.58
CA MET A 105 21.45 -14.97 -13.66
C MET A 105 20.19 -15.53 -14.29
N LYS A 106 19.97 -16.83 -14.18
CA LYS A 106 18.75 -17.48 -14.66
C LYS A 106 17.61 -17.30 -13.63
N TYR A 107 17.35 -16.03 -13.25
CA TYR A 107 16.22 -15.71 -12.39
C TYR A 107 14.94 -15.60 -13.22
N GLU A 108 13.88 -16.20 -12.74
CA GLU A 108 12.54 -16.02 -13.31
C GLU A 108 11.93 -14.72 -12.79
N GLU A 109 11.34 -13.96 -13.69
CA GLU A 109 10.62 -12.74 -13.35
C GLU A 109 9.24 -13.12 -12.84
N LEU A 110 9.02 -12.94 -11.54
CA LEU A 110 7.74 -13.22 -10.89
C LEU A 110 6.74 -12.09 -11.13
N MET A 111 7.23 -10.84 -11.07
CA MET A 111 6.41 -9.65 -11.28
C MET A 111 7.30 -8.50 -11.74
N THR A 112 6.80 -7.69 -12.66
CA THR A 112 7.40 -6.40 -13.01
C THR A 112 6.37 -5.31 -12.94
N VAL A 113 6.69 -4.24 -12.23
CA VAL A 113 5.92 -3.00 -12.18
C VAL A 113 6.68 -1.94 -12.94
N ASN A 114 6.07 -1.33 -13.96
CA ASN A 114 6.64 -0.22 -14.71
C ASN A 114 5.72 0.98 -14.58
N SER A 115 6.24 2.10 -14.08
CA SER A 115 5.60 3.40 -14.17
C SER A 115 6.54 4.37 -14.90
N LYS A 116 6.13 5.62 -15.08
CA LYS A 116 6.89 6.61 -15.83
C LYS A 116 8.33 6.76 -15.34
N ASP A 117 8.53 6.77 -14.01
CA ASP A 117 9.82 7.06 -13.37
C ASP A 117 10.33 5.91 -12.50
N ASN A 118 9.55 4.81 -12.38
CA ASN A 118 9.87 3.69 -11.50
C ASN A 118 9.74 2.35 -12.21
N LYS A 119 10.71 1.49 -11.99
CA LYS A 119 10.69 0.11 -12.45
C LYS A 119 11.06 -0.82 -11.30
N ILE A 120 10.12 -1.67 -10.93
CA ILE A 120 10.31 -2.66 -9.86
C ILE A 120 10.22 -4.05 -10.47
N LYS A 121 11.19 -4.90 -10.16
CA LYS A 121 11.22 -6.30 -10.58
C LYS A 121 11.38 -7.20 -9.39
N PHE A 122 10.52 -8.20 -9.31
CA PHE A 122 10.64 -9.33 -8.39
C PHE A 122 11.12 -10.54 -9.19
N LEU A 123 12.21 -11.12 -8.75
CA LEU A 123 12.88 -12.21 -9.45
C LEU A 123 13.21 -13.32 -8.44
N SER A 124 13.12 -14.57 -8.85
CA SER A 124 13.50 -15.73 -8.04
C SER A 124 14.36 -16.70 -8.84
N SER A 125 15.22 -17.42 -8.15
CA SER A 125 16.09 -18.42 -8.78
C SER A 125 15.35 -19.72 -9.12
N ASP A 126 14.31 -20.06 -8.38
CA ASP A 126 13.47 -21.24 -8.59
C ASP A 126 12.17 -21.08 -7.78
N ALA A 127 11.06 -21.56 -8.32
CA ALA A 127 9.76 -21.58 -7.68
C ALA A 127 9.21 -23.01 -7.69
N THR A 128 9.71 -23.84 -6.79
CA THR A 128 9.24 -25.23 -6.67
C THR A 128 8.13 -25.30 -5.61
N ASN A 129 6.93 -25.74 -6.00
CA ASN A 129 5.76 -25.87 -5.12
C ASN A 129 5.35 -24.58 -4.39
N GLY A 130 5.50 -23.41 -5.03
CA GLY A 130 5.12 -22.12 -4.44
C GLY A 130 6.09 -21.62 -3.35
N ILE A 131 7.26 -22.24 -3.21
CA ILE A 131 8.34 -21.81 -2.32
C ILE A 131 9.50 -21.28 -3.17
N LEU A 132 9.90 -20.06 -2.89
CA LEU A 132 11.05 -19.40 -3.49
C LEU A 132 12.29 -19.65 -2.63
N ASP A 133 13.37 -20.14 -3.22
CA ASP A 133 14.61 -20.33 -2.47
C ASP A 133 15.37 -19.02 -2.23
N ASN A 134 15.19 -18.02 -3.08
CA ASN A 134 15.71 -16.67 -2.93
C ASN A 134 14.77 -15.69 -3.62
N LEU A 135 14.60 -14.52 -3.03
CA LEU A 135 13.85 -13.43 -3.63
C LEU A 135 14.78 -12.24 -3.88
N LEU A 136 14.86 -11.82 -5.13
CA LEU A 136 15.59 -10.63 -5.55
C LEU A 136 14.60 -9.55 -5.96
N LEU A 137 14.70 -8.39 -5.31
CA LEU A 137 13.95 -7.20 -5.62
C LEU A 137 14.89 -6.16 -6.22
N SER A 138 14.60 -5.71 -7.44
CA SER A 138 15.33 -4.65 -8.12
C SER A 138 14.38 -3.46 -8.33
N ILE A 139 14.71 -2.33 -7.74
CA ILE A 139 13.94 -1.09 -7.84
C ILE A 139 14.80 -0.04 -8.53
N ASN A 140 14.29 0.57 -9.59
CA ASN A 140 14.81 1.78 -10.20
C ASN A 140 13.78 2.88 -10.05
N SER A 141 14.15 3.98 -9.37
CA SER A 141 13.26 5.11 -9.09
C SER A 141 14.05 6.42 -9.21
N ASP A 142 13.58 7.34 -10.05
CA ASP A 142 14.18 8.69 -10.26
C ASP A 142 15.71 8.67 -10.49
N GLY A 143 16.18 7.60 -11.11
CA GLY A 143 17.60 7.38 -11.33
C GLY A 143 18.34 6.66 -10.20
N ASN A 144 17.75 6.49 -9.03
CA ASN A 144 18.30 5.67 -7.95
C ASN A 144 18.03 4.19 -8.19
N GLN A 145 18.91 3.32 -7.74
CA GLN A 145 18.74 1.88 -7.86
C GLN A 145 18.89 1.20 -6.50
N VAL A 146 17.89 0.40 -6.12
CA VAL A 146 17.93 -0.46 -4.94
C VAL A 146 17.89 -1.91 -5.39
N LEU A 147 18.84 -2.70 -4.93
CA LEU A 147 18.88 -4.13 -5.10
C LEU A 147 18.78 -4.79 -3.72
N MET A 148 17.75 -5.57 -3.49
CA MET A 148 17.53 -6.29 -2.25
C MET A 148 17.46 -7.78 -2.50
N MET A 149 18.25 -8.56 -1.79
CA MET A 149 18.23 -10.01 -1.84
C MET A 149 17.81 -10.57 -0.48
N LEU A 150 16.75 -11.33 -0.48
CA LEU A 150 16.31 -12.18 0.63
C LEU A 150 16.76 -13.62 0.35
N ASP A 151 17.66 -14.13 1.16
CA ASP A 151 18.10 -15.52 1.15
C ASP A 151 17.24 -16.31 2.14
N GLY A 152 16.49 -17.30 1.69
CA GLY A 152 15.62 -18.10 2.53
C GLY A 152 14.53 -18.80 1.73
N LYS A 153 13.83 -19.73 2.37
CA LYS A 153 12.67 -20.41 1.80
C LYS A 153 11.43 -19.57 2.05
N ILE A 154 11.03 -18.80 1.04
CA ILE A 154 9.96 -17.79 1.13
C ILE A 154 8.77 -18.30 0.32
N SER A 155 7.59 -18.38 0.96
CA SER A 155 6.34 -18.68 0.23
C SER A 155 5.77 -17.41 -0.41
N MET A 156 4.89 -17.57 -1.40
CA MET A 156 4.16 -16.44 -1.98
C MET A 156 3.30 -15.69 -0.94
N ASP A 157 2.81 -16.40 0.07
CA ASP A 157 2.11 -15.77 1.20
C ASP A 157 3.04 -14.90 2.04
N ASP A 158 4.30 -15.31 2.24
CA ASP A 158 5.31 -14.51 2.92
C ASP A 158 5.64 -13.24 2.11
N VAL A 159 5.71 -13.35 0.77
CA VAL A 159 5.92 -12.20 -0.13
C VAL A 159 4.75 -11.23 -0.06
N ASN A 160 3.53 -11.71 -0.11
CA ASN A 160 2.33 -10.89 0.01
C ASN A 160 2.27 -10.17 1.38
N ASN A 161 2.65 -10.85 2.44
CA ASN A 161 2.73 -10.24 3.77
C ASN A 161 3.80 -9.14 3.83
N LEU A 162 4.96 -9.33 3.21
CA LEU A 162 6.01 -8.30 3.11
C LEU A 162 5.55 -7.08 2.32
N ILE A 163 4.86 -7.29 1.20
CA ILE A 163 4.32 -6.20 0.38
C ILE A 163 3.30 -5.40 1.21
N ASN A 164 2.38 -6.07 1.88
CA ASN A 164 1.36 -5.45 2.72
C ASN A 164 1.96 -4.66 3.90
N GLU A 165 3.08 -5.13 4.48
CA GLU A 165 3.76 -4.41 5.57
C GLU A 165 4.65 -3.27 5.06
N ALA A 166 5.30 -3.43 3.92
CA ALA A 166 6.07 -2.35 3.28
C ALA A 166 5.16 -1.18 2.87
N GLU A 167 3.94 -1.45 2.41
CA GLU A 167 2.93 -0.44 2.08
C GLU A 167 2.44 0.33 3.32
N LYS A 168 2.44 -0.29 4.50
CA LYS A 168 2.07 0.38 5.76
C LYS A 168 3.17 1.28 6.32
N SER A 169 4.43 0.96 6.04
CA SER A 169 5.60 1.54 6.73
C SER A 169 6.35 2.61 5.95
N ALA A 170 6.08 2.80 4.67
CA ALA A 170 6.77 3.77 3.83
C ALA A 170 5.79 4.74 3.19
N PRO A 171 6.08 6.07 3.19
CA PRO A 171 5.45 6.98 2.26
C PRO A 171 6.09 6.75 0.88
N ILE A 172 5.73 5.64 0.23
CA ILE A 172 6.07 5.46 -1.19
C ILE A 172 5.02 6.22 -1.97
N SER A 173 5.34 7.47 -2.27
CA SER A 173 4.66 8.25 -3.29
C SER A 173 4.61 7.47 -4.60
N SER A 174 3.39 7.20 -5.04
CA SER A 174 3.00 7.11 -6.45
C SER A 174 3.90 6.30 -7.36
N ALA A 175 3.72 4.99 -7.45
CA ALA A 175 3.93 4.26 -8.70
C ALA A 175 3.48 2.80 -8.64
N ILE A 176 2.20 2.53 -8.61
CA ILE A 176 1.69 1.24 -9.08
C ILE A 176 0.42 1.50 -9.91
N SER A 177 0.63 1.82 -11.20
CA SER A 177 -0.41 1.61 -12.20
C SER A 177 -0.01 0.38 -12.98
N THR A 178 -0.64 -0.72 -12.73
CA THR A 178 -0.31 -1.98 -13.39
C THR A 178 -1.48 -2.45 -14.24
N SER A 179 -1.27 -2.43 -15.54
CA SER A 179 -2.03 -3.26 -16.46
C SER A 179 -1.40 -4.66 -16.46
N SER A 180 -2.02 -5.62 -15.81
CA SER A 180 -1.61 -7.02 -15.89
C SER A 180 -2.68 -7.85 -16.55
N LYS A 181 -2.39 -8.32 -17.75
CA LYS A 181 -3.09 -9.47 -18.35
C LYS A 181 -2.79 -10.70 -17.52
N THR A 182 -3.74 -11.12 -16.73
CA THR A 182 -3.67 -12.41 -16.04
C THR A 182 -4.17 -13.50 -16.96
N THR A 183 -3.26 -14.32 -17.46
CA THR A 183 -3.60 -15.59 -18.09
C THR A 183 -3.95 -16.57 -16.99
N VAL A 184 -5.22 -16.96 -16.90
CA VAL A 184 -5.69 -18.00 -15.99
C VAL A 184 -5.19 -19.34 -16.52
N ILE A 185 -4.21 -19.94 -15.84
CA ILE A 185 -3.85 -21.34 -16.03
C ILE A 185 -4.62 -22.15 -15.00
N THR A 186 -5.66 -22.83 -15.47
CA THR A 186 -6.37 -23.84 -14.68
C THR A 186 -5.50 -25.09 -14.63
N SER A 187 -4.90 -25.35 -13.49
CA SER A 187 -4.37 -26.69 -13.18
C SER A 187 -4.89 -27.13 -11.82
N ASN A 188 -5.71 -28.17 -11.84
CA ASN A 188 -6.14 -28.92 -10.67
C ASN A 188 -4.95 -29.51 -9.95
N SER A 189 -4.71 -29.09 -8.72
CA SER A 189 -4.03 -29.90 -7.71
C SER A 189 -4.40 -29.39 -6.32
N ASP A 190 -4.86 -30.29 -5.49
CA ASP A 190 -5.27 -30.11 -4.11
C ASP A 190 -4.15 -29.45 -3.27
N ILE A 191 -4.35 -28.16 -2.95
CA ILE A 191 -3.54 -27.47 -1.93
C ILE A 191 -4.47 -27.19 -0.77
N THR A 192 -4.29 -27.91 0.34
CA THR A 192 -4.91 -27.63 1.62
C THR A 192 -4.32 -26.35 2.21
N THR A 193 -4.84 -25.19 1.77
CA THR A 193 -4.62 -23.90 2.41
C THR A 193 -5.60 -23.76 3.58
N SER A 194 -5.15 -23.20 4.70
CA SER A 194 -5.97 -22.97 5.91
C SER A 194 -7.01 -21.84 5.75
N GLY A 195 -7.40 -21.51 4.55
CA GLY A 195 -8.47 -20.58 4.19
C GLY A 195 -9.02 -20.96 2.83
N THR A 196 -10.33 -20.84 2.63
CA THR A 196 -10.94 -21.03 1.32
C THR A 196 -11.36 -19.69 0.74
N SER A 197 -10.84 -19.37 -0.43
CA SER A 197 -11.33 -18.25 -1.24
C SER A 197 -12.63 -18.68 -1.93
N GLN A 198 -13.68 -17.88 -1.78
CA GLN A 198 -14.96 -18.13 -2.43
C GLN A 198 -15.39 -16.93 -3.27
N VAL A 199 -15.61 -17.16 -4.57
CA VAL A 199 -16.20 -16.16 -5.45
C VAL A 199 -17.67 -15.97 -5.08
N ARG A 200 -18.10 -14.72 -4.93
CA ARG A 200 -19.48 -14.35 -4.65
C ARG A 200 -20.16 -13.85 -5.92
N ASN A 201 -21.24 -14.49 -6.29
CA ASN A 201 -22.06 -14.04 -7.41
C ASN A 201 -23.02 -12.94 -6.90
N VAL A 202 -22.74 -11.69 -7.22
CA VAL A 202 -23.50 -10.53 -6.76
C VAL A 202 -23.99 -9.69 -7.96
N GLY A 203 -25.06 -8.94 -7.76
CA GLY A 203 -25.58 -8.00 -8.75
C GLY A 203 -24.59 -6.88 -9.08
N LYS A 204 -24.90 -6.05 -10.08
CA LYS A 204 -24.09 -4.88 -10.43
C LYS A 204 -24.14 -3.83 -9.31
N PHE A 205 -22.98 -3.24 -8.99
CA PHE A 205 -22.87 -2.19 -8.00
C PHE A 205 -21.88 -1.10 -8.48
N ALA A 206 -22.00 0.08 -7.90
CA ALA A 206 -21.06 1.18 -8.04
C ALA A 206 -20.72 1.83 -6.69
N GLY A 207 -21.20 1.24 -5.59
CA GLY A 207 -20.89 1.60 -4.21
C GLY A 207 -20.51 0.38 -3.38
N ILE A 208 -19.74 0.59 -2.32
CA ILE A 208 -19.36 -0.44 -1.34
C ILE A 208 -19.70 0.06 0.06
N SER A 209 -20.38 -0.78 0.84
CA SER A 209 -20.59 -0.58 2.27
C SER A 209 -19.96 -1.74 3.03
N VAL A 210 -18.97 -1.47 3.86
CA VAL A 210 -18.26 -2.50 4.63
C VAL A 210 -18.29 -2.20 6.13
N SER A 211 -18.53 -3.24 6.92
CA SER A 211 -18.57 -3.17 8.39
C SER A 211 -18.00 -4.44 9.03
N SER A 212 -17.96 -4.48 10.37
CA SER A 212 -17.59 -5.66 11.16
C SER A 212 -16.10 -6.05 11.09
N GLY A 213 -15.21 -5.07 10.99
CA GLY A 213 -13.77 -5.30 11.01
C GLY A 213 -13.20 -5.95 9.73
N ILE A 214 -13.97 -5.95 8.65
CA ILE A 214 -13.57 -6.57 7.38
C ILE A 214 -12.55 -5.72 6.66
N LYS A 215 -11.51 -6.37 6.12
CA LYS A 215 -10.55 -5.74 5.19
C LYS A 215 -11.05 -5.92 3.77
N VAL A 216 -11.07 -4.83 3.00
CA VAL A 216 -11.47 -4.83 1.58
C VAL A 216 -10.34 -4.25 0.74
N ASN A 217 -9.90 -5.00 -0.25
CA ASN A 217 -9.05 -4.52 -1.34
C ASN A 217 -9.91 -4.31 -2.58
N PHE A 218 -9.93 -3.07 -3.10
CA PHE A 218 -10.69 -2.71 -4.28
C PHE A 218 -9.75 -2.37 -5.45
N THR A 219 -10.04 -2.90 -6.61
CA THR A 219 -9.37 -2.55 -7.87
C THR A 219 -10.41 -2.07 -8.87
N GLN A 220 -10.26 -0.87 -9.42
CA GLN A 220 -11.08 -0.46 -10.55
C GLN A 220 -10.56 -1.15 -11.81
N GLY A 221 -11.40 -1.98 -12.44
CA GLY A 221 -11.05 -2.80 -13.60
C GLY A 221 -12.25 -2.98 -14.52
N ASN A 222 -12.05 -3.70 -15.61
CA ASN A 222 -13.12 -3.89 -16.61
C ASN A 222 -14.14 -4.98 -16.21
N ASN A 223 -13.77 -5.84 -15.30
CA ASN A 223 -14.60 -6.97 -14.86
C ASN A 223 -15.22 -6.66 -13.49
N GLN A 224 -16.28 -7.39 -13.15
CA GLN A 224 -16.83 -7.38 -11.80
C GLN A 224 -16.58 -8.73 -11.14
N SER A 225 -15.87 -8.71 -10.02
CA SER A 225 -15.53 -9.89 -9.23
C SER A 225 -15.54 -9.53 -7.74
N VAL A 226 -16.08 -10.43 -6.92
CA VAL A 226 -16.06 -10.32 -5.45
C VAL A 226 -15.60 -11.66 -4.90
N ILE A 227 -14.47 -11.65 -4.20
CA ILE A 227 -13.85 -12.85 -3.64
C ILE A 227 -13.74 -12.66 -2.13
N VAL A 228 -14.33 -13.56 -1.37
CA VAL A 228 -14.21 -13.61 0.09
C VAL A 228 -13.18 -14.66 0.47
N ASP A 229 -12.13 -14.26 1.13
CA ASP A 229 -11.06 -15.11 1.60
C ASP A 229 -11.08 -15.15 3.14
N THR A 230 -11.55 -16.27 3.66
CA THR A 230 -11.70 -16.50 5.09
C THR A 230 -11.64 -18.01 5.41
N ASP A 231 -11.62 -18.36 6.70
CA ASP A 231 -11.65 -19.76 7.12
C ASP A 231 -12.88 -20.50 6.54
N GLN A 232 -12.71 -21.75 6.13
CA GLN A 232 -13.76 -22.52 5.44
C GLN A 232 -15.07 -22.56 6.21
N ASN A 233 -15.01 -22.73 7.52
CA ASN A 233 -16.17 -22.78 8.41
C ASN A 233 -16.75 -21.39 8.76
N MET A 234 -16.15 -20.33 8.25
CA MET A 234 -16.56 -18.93 8.48
C MET A 234 -17.19 -18.28 7.23
N GLN A 235 -17.12 -18.91 6.06
CA GLN A 235 -17.65 -18.39 4.80
C GLN A 235 -19.15 -18.05 4.88
N GLU A 236 -19.93 -18.84 5.58
CA GLU A 236 -21.37 -18.64 5.74
C GLU A 236 -21.76 -17.41 6.59
N TYR A 237 -20.80 -16.89 7.37
CA TYR A 237 -21.02 -15.72 8.22
C TYR A 237 -20.64 -14.39 7.55
N VAL A 238 -20.02 -14.44 6.36
CA VAL A 238 -19.71 -13.24 5.58
C VAL A 238 -20.81 -13.01 4.55
N SER A 239 -21.63 -12.02 4.77
CA SER A 239 -22.67 -11.59 3.83
C SER A 239 -22.08 -10.66 2.78
N THR A 240 -22.48 -10.85 1.53
CA THR A 240 -22.12 -10.00 0.39
C THR A 240 -23.37 -9.85 -0.49
N GLU A 241 -24.13 -8.78 -0.28
CA GLU A 241 -25.40 -8.54 -0.95
C GLU A 241 -25.39 -7.16 -1.61
N VAL A 242 -26.02 -7.03 -2.77
CA VAL A 242 -26.19 -5.74 -3.43
C VAL A 242 -27.57 -5.19 -3.09
N GLN A 243 -27.61 -4.02 -2.47
CA GLN A 243 -28.80 -3.27 -2.13
C GLN A 243 -28.69 -1.87 -2.75
N ASP A 244 -29.64 -1.48 -3.57
CA ASP A 244 -29.68 -0.18 -4.24
C ASP A 244 -28.37 0.21 -4.99
N GLY A 245 -27.74 -0.78 -5.63
CA GLY A 245 -26.45 -0.58 -6.33
C GLY A 245 -25.23 -0.43 -5.43
N ILE A 246 -25.35 -0.74 -4.14
CA ILE A 246 -24.28 -0.76 -3.14
C ILE A 246 -24.02 -2.20 -2.73
N LEU A 247 -22.78 -2.67 -2.85
CA LEU A 247 -22.33 -3.95 -2.32
C LEU A 247 -22.17 -3.83 -0.79
N VAL A 248 -23.05 -4.45 -0.04
CA VAL A 248 -23.03 -4.49 1.42
C VAL A 248 -22.25 -5.72 1.88
N ILE A 249 -21.18 -5.50 2.65
CA ILE A 249 -20.29 -6.53 3.16
C ILE A 249 -20.26 -6.45 4.68
N ALA A 250 -20.72 -7.51 5.32
CA ALA A 250 -20.82 -7.54 6.79
C ALA A 250 -20.67 -8.96 7.32
N VAL A 251 -20.36 -9.08 8.61
CA VAL A 251 -20.43 -10.36 9.31
C VAL A 251 -21.83 -10.51 9.92
N ASN A 252 -22.52 -11.59 9.52
CA ASN A 252 -23.78 -12.00 10.14
C ASN A 252 -23.50 -13.15 11.11
N ASN A 253 -23.65 -12.89 12.40
CA ASN A 253 -23.31 -13.86 13.44
C ASN A 253 -24.32 -15.00 13.59
N LYS A 254 -25.48 -14.97 12.91
CA LYS A 254 -26.53 -16.02 12.96
C LYS A 254 -26.77 -16.54 14.40
N ASN A 255 -26.77 -15.64 15.40
CA ASN A 255 -26.91 -15.91 16.83
C ASN A 255 -25.72 -16.67 17.49
N LYS A 256 -24.58 -16.81 16.83
CA LYS A 256 -23.34 -17.29 17.49
C LYS A 256 -22.64 -16.14 18.22
N LYS A 257 -22.30 -16.33 19.50
CA LYS A 257 -21.77 -15.26 20.37
C LYS A 257 -20.31 -14.90 20.09
N ASN A 258 -19.49 -15.81 19.55
CA ASN A 258 -18.07 -15.57 19.32
C ASN A 258 -17.65 -16.15 17.98
N LEU A 259 -17.57 -15.32 16.94
CA LEU A 259 -16.95 -15.66 15.67
C LEU A 259 -15.49 -15.21 15.72
N ASN A 260 -14.57 -16.14 15.50
CA ASN A 260 -13.14 -15.83 15.45
C ASN A 260 -12.64 -16.17 14.03
N PHE A 261 -12.36 -15.13 13.27
CA PHE A 261 -11.80 -15.22 11.93
C PHE A 261 -10.27 -15.17 12.03
N LYS A 262 -9.56 -16.19 11.58
CA LYS A 262 -8.10 -16.15 11.43
C LYS A 262 -7.69 -15.26 10.27
N LYS A 263 -8.50 -15.24 9.22
CA LYS A 263 -8.36 -14.38 8.05
C LYS A 263 -9.74 -13.89 7.63
N LEU A 264 -9.85 -12.61 7.30
CA LEU A 264 -11.08 -12.03 6.75
C LEU A 264 -10.73 -10.89 5.80
N LEU A 265 -10.60 -11.24 4.52
CA LEU A 265 -10.27 -10.34 3.43
C LEU A 265 -11.31 -10.47 2.31
N VAL A 266 -11.75 -9.36 1.76
CA VAL A 266 -12.60 -9.34 0.57
C VAL A 266 -11.86 -8.60 -0.54
N THR A 267 -11.62 -9.28 -1.65
CA THR A 267 -11.01 -8.68 -2.84
C THR A 267 -12.10 -8.40 -3.87
N ILE A 268 -12.14 -7.16 -4.35
CA ILE A 268 -13.18 -6.67 -5.25
C ILE A 268 -12.54 -6.06 -6.48
N GLU A 269 -12.98 -6.48 -7.65
CA GLU A 269 -12.77 -5.75 -8.89
C GLU A 269 -14.13 -5.29 -9.42
N ALA A 270 -14.22 -4.02 -9.86
CA ALA A 270 -15.42 -3.50 -10.51
C ALA A 270 -15.07 -2.32 -11.43
N PRO A 271 -15.86 -2.08 -12.50
CA PRO A 271 -15.59 -0.99 -13.44
C PRO A 271 -15.83 0.39 -12.83
N ARG A 272 -16.62 0.50 -11.78
CA ARG A 272 -16.97 1.76 -11.14
C ARG A 272 -16.97 1.66 -9.62
N LEU A 273 -16.56 2.75 -8.97
CA LEU A 273 -16.74 2.96 -7.53
C LEU A 273 -16.96 4.44 -7.25
N SER A 274 -18.21 4.85 -7.14
CA SER A 274 -18.61 6.25 -6.89
C SER A 274 -18.91 6.54 -5.42
N SER A 275 -19.07 5.52 -4.59
CA SER A 275 -19.30 5.71 -3.16
C SER A 275 -18.77 4.58 -2.30
N VAL A 276 -18.29 4.93 -1.10
CA VAL A 276 -17.89 3.97 -0.08
C VAL A 276 -18.46 4.36 1.28
N LYS A 277 -18.89 3.35 2.03
CA LYS A 277 -19.21 3.47 3.45
C LYS A 277 -18.38 2.46 4.22
N VAL A 278 -17.52 2.93 5.13
CA VAL A 278 -16.60 2.08 5.90
C VAL A 278 -16.82 2.31 7.37
N SER A 279 -17.17 1.26 8.10
CA SER A 279 -17.54 1.41 9.52
C SER A 279 -17.08 0.24 10.38
N SER A 280 -17.23 0.39 11.70
CA SER A 280 -17.03 -0.68 12.68
C SER A 280 -15.66 -1.36 12.58
N GLY A 281 -14.59 -0.56 12.54
CA GLY A 281 -13.21 -1.02 12.52
C GLY A 281 -12.76 -1.64 11.19
N SER A 282 -13.55 -1.51 10.12
CA SER A 282 -13.20 -2.05 8.80
C SER A 282 -12.14 -1.19 8.08
N LEU A 283 -11.45 -1.78 7.14
CA LEU A 283 -10.48 -1.12 6.27
C LEU A 283 -10.89 -1.31 4.81
N LEU A 284 -10.96 -0.22 4.04
CA LEU A 284 -11.04 -0.29 2.59
C LEU A 284 -9.80 0.36 1.98
N THR A 285 -9.12 -0.38 1.12
CA THR A 285 -7.96 0.11 0.36
C THR A 285 -8.23 0.00 -1.13
N ALA A 286 -8.17 1.11 -1.84
CA ALA A 286 -8.13 1.10 -3.29
C ALA A 286 -6.70 0.79 -3.76
N ILE A 287 -6.55 -0.27 -4.55
CA ILE A 287 -5.25 -0.76 -5.03
C ILE A 287 -4.73 0.08 -6.20
N ASN A 288 -5.64 0.67 -6.95
CA ASN A 288 -5.32 1.57 -8.05
C ASN A 288 -6.17 2.84 -7.97
N THR A 289 -5.82 3.84 -8.76
CA THR A 289 -6.54 5.11 -8.83
C THR A 289 -7.99 4.91 -9.28
N ILE A 290 -8.93 5.42 -8.48
CA ILE A 290 -10.35 5.45 -8.80
C ILE A 290 -10.64 6.66 -9.70
N ASN A 291 -11.18 6.40 -10.88
CA ASN A 291 -11.55 7.42 -11.86
C ASN A 291 -13.07 7.51 -11.95
N GLU A 292 -13.63 8.61 -11.45
CA GLU A 292 -15.08 8.83 -11.45
C GLU A 292 -15.43 10.31 -11.72
N SER A 293 -16.70 10.57 -11.98
CA SER A 293 -17.18 11.95 -12.06
C SER A 293 -17.29 12.59 -10.67
N ASP A 294 -17.83 11.85 -9.73
CA ASP A 294 -18.03 12.26 -8.34
C ASP A 294 -17.73 11.07 -7.43
N PHE A 295 -17.25 11.34 -6.20
CA PHE A 295 -16.95 10.30 -5.24
C PHE A 295 -17.44 10.70 -3.84
N LYS A 296 -18.16 9.80 -3.17
CA LYS A 296 -18.62 10.00 -1.79
C LYS A 296 -18.01 8.94 -0.86
N ALA A 297 -17.48 9.38 0.29
CA ALA A 297 -16.98 8.51 1.35
C ALA A 297 -17.62 8.85 2.70
N ASP A 298 -18.14 7.85 3.39
CA ASP A 298 -18.65 7.92 4.77
C ASP A 298 -17.82 6.95 5.62
N ILE A 299 -17.00 7.49 6.53
CA ILE A 299 -16.05 6.71 7.32
C ILE A 299 -16.34 6.95 8.81
N SER A 300 -16.68 5.90 9.55
CA SER A 300 -17.09 6.03 10.93
C SER A 300 -16.65 4.86 11.82
N SER A 301 -16.80 5.04 13.15
CA SER A 301 -16.63 3.96 14.11
C SER A 301 -15.29 3.24 14.02
N GLY A 302 -14.21 3.99 14.05
CA GLY A 302 -12.83 3.47 14.03
C GLY A 302 -12.38 2.83 12.71
N ALA A 303 -13.11 3.07 11.64
CA ALA A 303 -12.79 2.52 10.32
C ALA A 303 -11.72 3.32 9.59
N ASN A 304 -11.15 2.73 8.55
CA ASN A 304 -10.08 3.34 7.78
C ASN A 304 -10.36 3.26 6.27
N LEU A 305 -10.03 4.34 5.55
CA LEU A 305 -10.08 4.41 4.08
C LEU A 305 -8.73 4.87 3.55
N ASN A 306 -8.16 4.10 2.60
CA ASN A 306 -7.00 4.50 1.82
C ASN A 306 -7.38 4.48 0.33
N ALA A 307 -7.24 5.61 -0.36
CA ALA A 307 -7.59 5.68 -1.78
C ALA A 307 -6.85 6.77 -2.54
N ASP A 308 -6.50 6.45 -3.78
CA ASP A 308 -6.07 7.40 -4.79
C ASP A 308 -7.25 7.73 -5.70
N LEU A 309 -7.57 9.02 -5.84
CA LEU A 309 -8.77 9.51 -6.50
C LEU A 309 -8.44 10.49 -7.63
N ASN A 310 -8.91 10.21 -8.82
CA ASN A 310 -8.92 11.12 -9.95
C ASN A 310 -10.37 11.44 -10.32
N ILE A 311 -10.92 12.49 -9.73
CA ILE A 311 -12.34 12.81 -9.76
C ILE A 311 -12.59 14.08 -10.57
N LYS A 312 -13.48 13.97 -11.54
CA LYS A 312 -13.75 15.08 -12.45
C LYS A 312 -14.39 16.28 -11.75
N ASN A 313 -15.33 16.07 -10.85
CA ASN A 313 -16.07 17.13 -10.16
C ASN A 313 -15.77 17.17 -8.67
N THR A 314 -16.49 16.41 -7.85
CA THR A 314 -16.48 16.56 -6.40
C THR A 314 -16.13 15.27 -5.67
N VAL A 315 -15.21 15.39 -4.71
CA VAL A 315 -14.98 14.40 -3.65
C VAL A 315 -15.66 14.90 -2.39
N LYS A 316 -16.65 14.16 -1.88
CA LYS A 316 -17.29 14.46 -0.59
C LYS A 316 -16.91 13.40 0.44
N MET A 317 -16.41 13.82 1.61
CA MET A 317 -16.02 12.93 2.70
C MET A 317 -16.68 13.34 4.01
N GLU A 318 -17.32 12.39 4.67
CA GLU A 318 -17.86 12.49 6.01
C GLU A 318 -17.09 11.53 6.93
N ILE A 319 -16.40 12.05 7.96
CA ILE A 319 -15.46 11.26 8.78
C ILE A 319 -15.77 11.49 10.25
N SER A 320 -16.04 10.43 11.01
CA SER A 320 -16.43 10.58 12.41
C SER A 320 -15.97 9.44 13.32
N SER A 321 -16.14 9.63 14.63
CA SER A 321 -16.02 8.56 15.63
C SER A 321 -14.68 7.81 15.58
N GLY A 322 -13.58 8.56 15.64
CA GLY A 322 -12.23 8.03 15.71
C GLY A 322 -11.76 7.30 14.45
N SER A 323 -12.44 7.50 13.31
CA SER A 323 -12.05 6.91 12.04
C SER A 323 -10.97 7.72 11.33
N SER A 324 -10.34 7.14 10.32
CA SER A 324 -9.32 7.82 9.55
C SER A 324 -9.46 7.63 8.04
N ALA A 325 -9.01 8.65 7.28
CA ALA A 325 -8.91 8.59 5.83
C ALA A 325 -7.54 9.10 5.37
N ARG A 326 -6.92 8.36 4.45
CA ARG A 326 -5.73 8.82 3.71
C ARG A 326 -6.05 8.83 2.24
N ILE A 327 -6.04 10.02 1.65
CA ILE A 327 -6.51 10.24 0.28
C ILE A 327 -5.47 11.03 -0.51
N MET A 328 -5.05 10.47 -1.65
CA MET A 328 -4.42 11.22 -2.71
C MET A 328 -5.52 11.64 -3.70
N ALA A 329 -5.74 12.94 -3.90
CA ALA A 329 -6.86 13.40 -4.74
C ALA A 329 -6.46 14.41 -5.81
N HIS A 330 -6.98 14.19 -7.01
CA HIS A 330 -7.05 15.17 -8.07
C HIS A 330 -8.53 15.41 -8.37
N ALA A 331 -9.04 16.61 -8.04
CA ALA A 331 -10.47 16.92 -8.19
C ALA A 331 -10.68 18.41 -8.45
N LYS A 332 -11.86 18.75 -8.98
CA LYS A 332 -12.26 20.15 -9.07
C LYS A 332 -12.64 20.70 -7.69
N SER A 333 -13.38 19.93 -6.89
CA SER A 333 -13.79 20.31 -5.55
C SER A 333 -13.61 19.16 -4.57
N ILE A 334 -13.18 19.48 -3.33
CA ILE A 334 -13.13 18.53 -2.22
C ILE A 334 -13.91 19.11 -1.06
N GLU A 335 -14.81 18.33 -0.48
CA GLU A 335 -15.61 18.69 0.69
C GLU A 335 -15.33 17.68 1.80
N VAL A 336 -14.97 18.17 2.98
CA VAL A 336 -14.61 17.35 4.14
C VAL A 336 -15.41 17.81 5.35
N GLU A 337 -16.22 16.92 5.89
CA GLU A 337 -16.90 17.10 7.16
C GLU A 337 -16.32 16.10 8.17
N GLY A 338 -15.84 16.61 9.32
CA GLY A 338 -15.18 15.75 10.31
C GLY A 338 -15.56 16.08 11.75
N SER A 339 -15.75 15.03 12.56
CA SER A 339 -16.10 15.18 13.96
C SER A 339 -15.57 14.05 14.86
N SER A 340 -15.72 14.22 16.18
CA SER A 340 -15.54 13.15 17.17
C SER A 340 -14.18 12.44 17.07
N GLY A 341 -13.10 13.23 17.05
CA GLY A 341 -11.73 12.73 17.05
C GLY A 341 -11.30 12.01 15.76
N SER A 342 -12.00 12.23 14.66
CA SER A 342 -11.62 11.67 13.37
C SER A 342 -10.38 12.34 12.79
N MET A 343 -9.69 11.64 11.88
CA MET A 343 -8.47 12.14 11.23
C MET A 343 -8.52 11.95 9.72
N SER A 344 -8.15 12.98 8.96
CA SER A 344 -7.94 12.88 7.52
C SER A 344 -6.59 13.44 7.11
N THR A 345 -5.95 12.77 6.17
CA THR A 345 -4.77 13.26 5.45
C THR A 345 -5.11 13.27 3.97
N ILE A 346 -4.99 14.45 3.36
CA ILE A 346 -5.36 14.65 1.96
C ILE A 346 -4.20 15.31 1.23
N GLU A 347 -3.77 14.71 0.14
CA GLU A 347 -2.67 15.17 -0.68
C GLU A 347 -3.11 15.30 -2.15
N GLY A 348 -2.32 16.00 -2.97
CA GLY A 348 -2.59 16.13 -4.40
C GLY A 348 -2.96 17.56 -4.83
N LYS A 349 -4.05 17.71 -5.62
CA LYS A 349 -4.43 19.01 -6.19
C LYS A 349 -5.94 19.15 -6.33
N ALA A 350 -6.46 20.35 -6.01
CA ALA A 350 -7.85 20.72 -6.25
C ALA A 350 -7.96 22.19 -6.70
N ASP A 351 -9.07 22.55 -7.36
CA ASP A 351 -9.37 23.98 -7.54
C ASP A 351 -9.90 24.55 -6.21
N LYS A 352 -10.80 23.81 -5.54
CA LYS A 352 -11.40 24.25 -4.27
C LYS A 352 -11.39 23.13 -3.24
N ILE A 353 -11.14 23.49 -1.98
CA ILE A 353 -11.41 22.61 -0.83
C ILE A 353 -12.23 23.35 0.22
N ALA A 354 -13.28 22.69 0.72
CA ALA A 354 -14.06 23.13 1.87
C ALA A 354 -13.94 22.10 2.99
N ILE A 355 -13.59 22.55 4.19
CA ILE A 355 -13.35 21.71 5.37
C ILE A 355 -14.16 22.25 6.52
N ASP A 356 -15.02 21.43 7.13
CA ASP A 356 -15.75 21.74 8.35
C ASP A 356 -15.46 20.68 9.41
N LEU A 357 -14.75 21.09 10.47
CA LEU A 357 -14.35 20.17 11.54
C LEU A 357 -14.80 20.65 12.91
N SER A 358 -15.21 19.68 13.72
CA SER A 358 -15.56 19.90 15.11
C SER A 358 -15.05 18.79 16.04
N SER A 359 -15.22 18.97 17.35
CA SER A 359 -15.05 17.91 18.36
C SER A 359 -13.72 17.17 18.25
N ALA A 360 -12.62 17.91 18.27
CA ALA A 360 -11.25 17.43 18.22
C ALA A 360 -10.88 16.65 16.95
N ALA A 361 -11.65 16.79 15.87
CA ALA A 361 -11.28 16.22 14.58
C ALA A 361 -10.04 16.92 13.97
N ALA A 362 -9.30 16.23 13.12
CA ALA A 362 -8.11 16.78 12.47
C ALA A 362 -8.11 16.51 10.96
N CYS A 363 -7.75 17.52 10.17
CA CYS A 363 -7.51 17.38 8.74
C CYS A 363 -6.14 17.96 8.38
N ASN A 364 -5.28 17.11 7.84
CA ASN A 364 -3.99 17.51 7.30
C ASN A 364 -4.05 17.51 5.76
N ALA A 365 -4.30 18.69 5.18
CA ALA A 365 -4.32 18.94 3.74
C ALA A 365 -3.19 19.91 3.32
N GLN A 366 -2.08 19.99 4.09
CA GLN A 366 -0.95 20.87 3.77
C GLN A 366 -0.21 20.47 2.48
N ASN A 367 -0.35 19.22 2.03
CA ASN A 367 0.21 18.69 0.79
C ASN A 367 -0.83 18.62 -0.36
N LEU A 368 -2.05 19.08 -0.13
CA LEU A 368 -3.04 19.33 -1.17
C LEU A 368 -2.92 20.78 -1.65
N VAL A 369 -2.45 20.99 -2.86
CA VAL A 369 -2.39 22.34 -3.44
C VAL A 369 -3.78 22.73 -3.93
N ALA A 370 -4.43 23.68 -3.25
CA ALA A 370 -5.74 24.20 -3.62
C ALA A 370 -5.66 25.70 -3.97
N LYS A 371 -6.45 26.14 -4.97
CA LYS A 371 -6.58 27.56 -5.28
C LYS A 371 -7.39 28.27 -4.19
N ASP A 372 -8.60 27.79 -3.97
CA ASP A 372 -9.55 28.35 -3.02
C ASP A 372 -9.75 27.42 -1.84
N VAL A 373 -9.59 27.95 -0.63
CA VAL A 373 -9.77 27.21 0.61
C VAL A 373 -10.85 27.86 1.46
N ILE A 374 -11.82 27.08 1.92
CA ILE A 374 -12.76 27.43 2.96
C ILE A 374 -12.57 26.45 4.13
N ALA A 375 -12.30 26.98 5.32
CA ALA A 375 -11.98 26.16 6.47
C ALA A 375 -12.75 26.62 7.72
N HIS A 376 -13.57 25.76 8.28
CA HIS A 376 -14.27 26.00 9.53
C HIS A 376 -13.82 24.98 10.58
N ALA A 377 -13.38 25.47 11.74
CA ALA A 377 -12.91 24.64 12.83
C ALA A 377 -13.50 25.10 14.16
N SER A 378 -14.06 24.17 14.93
CA SER A 378 -14.59 24.45 16.25
C SER A 378 -14.25 23.35 17.27
N SER A 379 -14.45 23.63 18.55
CA SER A 379 -14.37 22.61 19.61
C SER A 379 -13.05 21.81 19.59
N GLY A 380 -11.92 22.49 19.54
CA GLY A 380 -10.59 21.90 19.58
C GLY A 380 -10.15 21.21 18.28
N ALA A 381 -10.87 21.38 17.18
CA ALA A 381 -10.48 20.81 15.89
C ALA A 381 -9.23 21.46 15.30
N ASN A 382 -8.51 20.71 14.46
CA ASN A 382 -7.27 21.17 13.84
C ASN A 382 -7.30 20.99 12.32
N ILE A 383 -7.06 22.05 11.57
CA ILE A 383 -6.98 22.08 10.13
C ILE A 383 -5.60 22.57 9.67
N LYS A 384 -4.97 21.86 8.74
CA LYS A 384 -3.80 22.33 8.01
C LYS A 384 -4.10 22.30 6.51
N VAL A 385 -3.88 23.43 5.81
CA VAL A 385 -4.21 23.57 4.38
C VAL A 385 -3.09 24.27 3.61
N HIS A 386 -3.11 24.13 2.28
CA HIS A 386 -2.27 24.87 1.36
C HIS A 386 -3.15 25.61 0.35
N ALA A 387 -3.27 26.93 0.53
CA ALA A 387 -4.04 27.82 -0.32
C ALA A 387 -3.12 28.67 -1.20
N THR A 388 -3.39 28.73 -2.50
CA THR A 388 -2.57 29.51 -3.43
C THR A 388 -3.22 30.85 -3.84
N GLU A 389 -4.55 30.96 -3.85
CA GLU A 389 -5.27 32.15 -4.28
C GLU A 389 -6.10 32.79 -3.15
N THR A 390 -7.04 32.03 -2.56
CA THR A 390 -7.90 32.57 -1.49
C THR A 390 -7.99 31.66 -0.28
N LEU A 391 -8.15 32.27 0.90
CA LEU A 391 -8.47 31.58 2.15
C LEU A 391 -9.59 32.33 2.89
N ALA A 392 -10.68 31.62 3.16
CA ALA A 392 -11.78 32.08 4.01
C ALA A 392 -12.08 31.04 5.07
N GLY A 393 -12.63 31.47 6.21
CA GLY A 393 -13.08 30.50 7.22
C GLY A 393 -13.13 31.06 8.64
N SER A 394 -13.40 30.16 9.60
CA SER A 394 -13.53 30.54 11.00
C SER A 394 -12.93 29.49 11.93
N ALA A 395 -12.33 29.95 13.02
CA ALA A 395 -11.85 29.14 14.11
C ALA A 395 -12.42 29.63 15.43
N SER A 396 -12.99 28.72 16.23
CA SER A 396 -13.60 29.03 17.53
C SER A 396 -13.37 27.92 18.55
N SER A 397 -13.63 28.21 19.80
CA SER A 397 -13.62 27.22 20.89
C SER A 397 -12.32 26.39 20.93
N GLY A 398 -11.18 27.08 20.91
CA GLY A 398 -9.85 26.46 20.99
C GLY A 398 -9.39 25.73 19.72
N ALA A 399 -10.09 25.86 18.62
CA ALA A 399 -9.69 25.22 17.36
C ALA A 399 -8.54 25.97 16.67
N SER A 400 -7.84 25.28 15.77
CA SER A 400 -6.68 25.84 15.06
C SER A 400 -6.78 25.58 13.55
N ILE A 401 -6.59 26.65 12.76
CA ILE A 401 -6.40 26.57 11.32
C ILE A 401 -4.99 27.08 11.01
N ARG A 402 -4.19 26.25 10.34
CA ARG A 402 -2.87 26.63 9.87
C ARG A 402 -2.81 26.53 8.36
N TYR A 403 -2.24 27.50 7.69
CA TYR A 403 -2.20 27.53 6.24
C TYR A 403 -0.78 27.75 5.68
N LYS A 404 -0.51 27.11 4.55
CA LYS A 404 0.68 27.29 3.72
C LYS A 404 0.29 28.03 2.43
N GLY A 405 1.26 28.70 1.84
CA GLY A 405 1.06 29.52 0.63
C GLY A 405 0.93 31.00 0.96
N ASN A 406 0.56 31.80 -0.04
CA ASN A 406 0.35 33.24 0.11
C ASN A 406 -1.03 33.67 -0.39
N PRO A 407 -2.11 33.14 0.20
CA PRO A 407 -3.46 33.42 -0.27
C PRO A 407 -3.89 34.85 0.10
N LYS A 408 -4.82 35.40 -0.69
CA LYS A 408 -5.60 36.55 -0.29
C LYS A 408 -6.59 36.12 0.81
N ILE A 409 -6.41 36.62 2.02
CA ILE A 409 -7.27 36.31 3.15
C ILE A 409 -8.49 37.25 3.09
N SER A 410 -9.69 36.68 3.09
CA SER A 410 -10.93 37.43 3.17
C SER A 410 -11.16 37.93 4.62
N SER A 411 -10.94 39.22 4.86
CA SER A 411 -11.08 39.82 6.19
C SER A 411 -12.53 39.84 6.70
N THR A 412 -13.52 39.75 5.82
CA THR A 412 -14.94 39.70 6.17
C THR A 412 -15.39 38.26 6.52
N ASP A 413 -14.74 37.25 5.93
CA ASP A 413 -15.13 35.86 6.04
C ASP A 413 -14.16 35.02 6.90
N THR A 414 -13.06 35.65 7.38
CA THR A 414 -12.07 34.97 8.23
C THR A 414 -12.14 35.51 9.66
N LYS A 415 -12.61 34.68 10.58
CA LYS A 415 -12.85 35.05 11.98
C LYS A 415 -12.20 34.08 12.96
N SER A 416 -11.61 34.63 14.03
CA SER A 416 -11.08 33.87 15.16
C SER A 416 -11.76 34.35 16.43
N THR A 417 -12.49 33.46 17.10
CA THR A 417 -13.27 33.76 18.30
C THR A 417 -13.07 32.70 19.38
N SER A 418 -13.33 33.06 20.65
CA SER A 418 -13.31 32.10 21.77
C SER A 418 -12.06 31.23 21.83
N GLY A 419 -10.87 31.84 21.66
CA GLY A 419 -9.59 31.14 21.71
C GLY A 419 -9.23 30.36 20.44
N GLY A 420 -9.99 30.46 19.37
CA GLY A 420 -9.62 29.91 18.07
C GLY A 420 -8.42 30.64 17.46
N THR A 421 -7.68 30.00 16.57
CA THR A 421 -6.51 30.61 15.91
C THR A 421 -6.49 30.30 14.41
N ILE A 422 -6.11 31.31 13.60
CA ILE A 422 -5.84 31.17 12.18
C ILE A 422 -4.47 31.80 11.91
N LYS A 423 -3.47 30.99 11.52
CA LYS A 423 -2.08 31.43 11.39
C LYS A 423 -1.38 30.76 10.20
N PRO A 424 -0.36 31.38 9.61
CA PRO A 424 0.53 30.68 8.69
C PRO A 424 1.14 29.42 9.32
N LEU A 425 1.49 28.47 8.49
CA LEU A 425 2.27 27.29 8.84
C LEU A 425 3.73 27.71 8.69
N ASP A 426 4.52 27.60 9.76
CA ASP A 426 5.94 27.93 9.77
C ASP A 426 6.73 27.00 8.86
#